data_437d002bb8c95b5f164fe1b779681b2d
#
_entry.id   437d002bb8c95b5f164fe1b779681b2d
#
_cell.length_a   1.000
_cell.length_b   1.000
_cell.length_c   1.000
_cell.angle_alpha   90.00
_cell.angle_beta   90.00
_cell.angle_gamma   90.00
#
_symmetry.space_group_name_H-M   'P 1'
#
loop_
_entity.id
_entity.type
_entity.pdbx_description
1 polymer ?
#
loop_
_entity_poly.entity_id
_entity_poly.type
_entity_poly.pdbx_seq_one_letter_code
_entity_poly.pdbx_strand_id
1 'polypeptide(L)'
;MGFLTGKRALIVGVASKLSIASGIAAAMHREGAELAFTYQNDKRRGRGEEFASGWGSRPELCFPCDVADDSQIEAVFAALGKHWDGLDIIVHSVGFAPGDQLDGDFTAVTTREGFRIAHDISAYSFIALAKAGREMMKGRNGSLLTLSYLGAERTMPNYNVMGMAKASLEAGVRYLAGSLGAEGTRVNAVSAGPIRTLAASGIKSFRKMLAANERQTPLRRNVTIEEVGNAGAFLCSDLASGISGEILYVDGGFNTTAMGPLDDD
;
A
#
# COMPACT_ATOMS: atom_id res chain seq x y z
N MET A 1 -12.45 -16.53 -16.77
CA MET A 1 -11.17 -15.83 -16.99
C MET A 1 -11.20 -14.62 -16.06
N GLY A 2 -10.20 -14.45 -15.20
CA GLY A 2 -10.17 -13.33 -14.27
C GLY A 2 -9.87 -12.00 -14.97
N PHE A 3 -10.28 -10.89 -14.35
CA PHE A 3 -10.14 -9.55 -14.97
C PHE A 3 -8.71 -8.99 -14.95
N LEU A 4 -7.74 -9.71 -14.38
CA LEU A 4 -6.29 -9.42 -14.43
C LEU A 4 -5.50 -10.48 -15.22
N THR A 5 -6.19 -11.36 -15.95
CA THR A 5 -5.52 -12.39 -16.77
C THR A 5 -4.53 -11.77 -17.76
N GLY A 6 -3.28 -12.23 -17.73
CA GLY A 6 -2.19 -11.73 -18.57
C GLY A 6 -1.50 -10.47 -18.06
N LYS A 7 -1.94 -9.89 -16.93
CA LYS A 7 -1.27 -8.77 -16.26
C LYS A 7 -0.14 -9.28 -15.36
N ARG A 8 0.95 -8.53 -15.28
CA ARG A 8 2.13 -8.77 -14.43
C ARG A 8 2.21 -7.73 -13.34
N ALA A 9 2.27 -8.16 -12.10
CA ALA A 9 2.24 -7.27 -10.95
C ALA A 9 3.45 -7.47 -10.03
N LEU A 10 4.14 -6.39 -9.69
CA LEU A 10 5.16 -6.33 -8.65
C LEU A 10 4.52 -5.88 -7.34
N ILE A 11 4.58 -6.73 -6.30
CA ILE A 11 4.05 -6.45 -4.97
C ILE A 11 5.21 -6.11 -4.02
N VAL A 12 5.26 -4.86 -3.57
CA VAL A 12 6.30 -4.37 -2.64
C VAL A 12 5.71 -4.23 -1.24
N GLY A 13 6.31 -4.91 -0.25
CA GLY A 13 5.93 -4.76 1.16
C GLY A 13 5.11 -5.90 1.75
N VAL A 14 5.16 -7.12 1.21
CA VAL A 14 4.54 -8.29 1.85
C VAL A 14 5.36 -8.71 3.07
N ALA A 15 4.91 -8.35 4.26
CA ALA A 15 5.60 -8.67 5.51
C ALA A 15 5.03 -9.92 6.23
N SER A 16 3.76 -10.26 6.01
CA SER A 16 3.08 -11.40 6.64
C SER A 16 1.78 -11.73 5.92
N LYS A 17 1.18 -12.89 6.23
CA LYS A 17 -0.19 -13.25 5.78
C LYS A 17 -1.27 -12.28 6.25
N LEU A 18 -0.97 -11.47 7.27
CA LEU A 18 -1.86 -10.45 7.81
C LEU A 18 -1.60 -9.05 7.22
N SER A 19 -0.70 -8.90 6.26
CA SER A 19 -0.48 -7.62 5.58
C SER A 19 -1.58 -7.35 4.55
N ILE A 20 -1.91 -6.08 4.32
CA ILE A 20 -2.84 -5.69 3.24
C ILE A 20 -2.28 -6.12 1.89
N ALA A 21 -0.96 -6.03 1.69
CA ALA A 21 -0.30 -6.53 0.49
C ALA A 21 -0.61 -8.00 0.20
N SER A 22 -0.77 -8.82 1.24
CA SER A 22 -1.16 -10.24 1.12
C SER A 22 -2.58 -10.39 0.55
N GLY A 23 -3.54 -9.58 1.01
CA GLY A 23 -4.90 -9.57 0.46
C GLY A 23 -4.95 -9.10 -0.99
N ILE A 24 -4.15 -8.07 -1.32
CA ILE A 24 -4.03 -7.58 -2.71
C ILE A 24 -3.42 -8.66 -3.60
N ALA A 25 -2.33 -9.30 -3.18
CA ALA A 25 -1.69 -10.39 -3.92
C ALA A 25 -2.66 -11.57 -4.14
N ALA A 26 -3.42 -11.97 -3.09
CA ALA A 26 -4.41 -13.03 -3.18
C ALA A 26 -5.53 -12.69 -4.19
N ALA A 27 -6.05 -11.45 -4.15
CA ALA A 27 -7.06 -11.00 -5.09
C ALA A 27 -6.53 -10.96 -6.53
N MET A 28 -5.33 -10.41 -6.74
CA MET A 28 -4.71 -10.35 -8.07
C MET A 28 -4.41 -11.74 -8.64
N HIS A 29 -3.89 -12.65 -7.81
CA HIS A 29 -3.66 -14.04 -8.21
C HIS A 29 -4.97 -14.75 -8.60
N ARG A 30 -6.01 -14.62 -7.78
CA ARG A 30 -7.36 -15.17 -8.08
C ARG A 30 -7.89 -14.66 -9.41
N GLU A 31 -7.63 -13.40 -9.74
CA GLU A 31 -8.06 -12.77 -10.99
C GLU A 31 -7.09 -13.01 -12.17
N GLY A 32 -6.06 -13.83 -11.97
CA GLY A 32 -5.21 -14.35 -13.04
C GLY A 32 -3.97 -13.53 -13.36
N ALA A 33 -3.54 -12.62 -12.47
CA ALA A 33 -2.27 -11.92 -12.62
C ALA A 33 -1.06 -12.82 -12.30
N GLU A 34 0.03 -12.62 -13.03
CA GLU A 34 1.35 -13.15 -12.68
C GLU A 34 2.02 -12.19 -11.68
N LEU A 35 2.55 -12.73 -10.57
CA LEU A 35 3.04 -11.94 -9.45
C LEU A 35 4.54 -12.04 -9.27
N ALA A 36 5.18 -10.92 -8.96
CA ALA A 36 6.53 -10.81 -8.44
C ALA A 36 6.50 -10.10 -7.08
N PHE A 37 7.49 -10.37 -6.22
CA PHE A 37 7.52 -9.87 -4.85
C PHE A 37 8.86 -9.26 -4.49
N THR A 38 8.84 -8.40 -3.44
CA THR A 38 10.07 -7.98 -2.78
C THR A 38 10.07 -8.36 -1.30
N TYR A 39 11.25 -8.54 -0.75
CA TYR A 39 11.51 -8.66 0.68
C TYR A 39 12.59 -7.67 1.12
N GLN A 40 12.48 -7.13 2.33
CA GLN A 40 13.32 -6.01 2.77
C GLN A 40 14.79 -6.40 2.97
N ASN A 41 15.08 -7.61 3.49
CA ASN A 41 16.43 -8.05 3.83
C ASN A 41 16.49 -9.59 3.92
N ASP A 42 17.70 -10.16 4.01
CA ASP A 42 17.93 -11.60 4.03
C ASP A 42 17.19 -12.34 5.15
N LYS A 43 16.97 -11.70 6.31
CA LYS A 43 16.17 -12.29 7.40
C LYS A 43 14.72 -12.53 7.01
N ARG A 44 14.22 -11.78 6.02
CA ARG A 44 12.84 -11.88 5.51
C ARG A 44 12.72 -12.68 4.22
N ARG A 45 13.85 -13.06 3.60
CA ARG A 45 13.93 -13.78 2.33
C ARG A 45 13.07 -15.04 2.32
N GLY A 46 13.30 -15.97 3.23
CA GLY A 46 12.57 -17.25 3.25
C GLY A 46 11.06 -17.07 3.39
N ARG A 47 10.61 -16.06 4.16
CA ARG A 47 9.19 -15.71 4.26
C ARG A 47 8.66 -15.10 2.96
N GLY A 48 9.44 -14.25 2.30
CA GLY A 48 9.09 -13.67 1.00
C GLY A 48 8.91 -14.76 -0.07
N GLU A 49 9.84 -15.70 -0.14
CA GLU A 49 9.79 -16.84 -1.06
C GLU A 49 8.61 -17.79 -0.75
N GLU A 50 8.32 -18.05 0.54
CA GLU A 50 7.12 -18.83 0.95
C GLU A 50 5.83 -18.18 0.46
N PHE A 51 5.72 -16.85 0.60
CA PHE A 51 4.56 -16.12 0.09
C PHE A 51 4.46 -16.19 -1.42
N ALA A 52 5.56 -15.92 -2.10
CA ALA A 52 5.62 -15.96 -3.56
C ALA A 52 5.16 -17.34 -4.10
N SER A 53 5.67 -18.42 -3.53
CA SER A 53 5.28 -19.78 -3.94
C SER A 53 3.80 -20.08 -3.63
N GLY A 54 3.27 -19.55 -2.53
CA GLY A 54 1.86 -19.71 -2.15
C GLY A 54 0.86 -19.09 -3.15
N TRP A 55 1.32 -18.16 -3.98
CA TRP A 55 0.54 -17.56 -5.08
C TRP A 55 1.11 -17.91 -6.47
N GLY A 56 1.77 -19.06 -6.60
CA GLY A 56 2.25 -19.58 -7.87
C GLY A 56 3.37 -18.77 -8.52
N SER A 57 3.97 -17.82 -7.79
CA SER A 57 5.13 -17.09 -8.26
C SER A 57 6.37 -17.96 -8.22
N ARG A 58 7.24 -17.79 -9.20
CA ARG A 58 8.52 -18.47 -9.24
C ARG A 58 9.50 -17.84 -8.26
N PRO A 59 10.42 -18.61 -7.63
CA PRO A 59 11.43 -18.07 -6.70
C PRO A 59 12.27 -16.92 -7.29
N GLU A 60 12.53 -16.97 -8.60
CA GLU A 60 13.30 -15.96 -9.34
C GLU A 60 12.58 -14.60 -9.45
N LEU A 61 11.29 -14.55 -9.12
CA LEU A 61 10.47 -13.34 -9.10
C LEU A 61 10.32 -12.77 -7.68
N CYS A 62 11.23 -13.11 -6.76
CA CYS A 62 11.26 -12.59 -5.41
C CYS A 62 12.62 -11.91 -5.14
N PHE A 63 12.62 -10.58 -4.99
CA PHE A 63 13.81 -9.75 -5.01
C PHE A 63 14.08 -9.07 -3.65
N PRO A 64 15.36 -8.89 -3.23
CA PRO A 64 15.69 -8.03 -2.11
C PRO A 64 15.42 -6.56 -2.47
N CYS A 65 14.81 -5.81 -1.56
CA CYS A 65 14.56 -4.38 -1.73
C CYS A 65 14.30 -3.70 -0.38
N ASP A 66 15.26 -2.95 0.12
CA ASP A 66 15.00 -1.92 1.10
C ASP A 66 14.66 -0.64 0.35
N VAL A 67 13.43 -0.16 0.53
CA VAL A 67 12.93 1.04 -0.18
C VAL A 67 13.57 2.35 0.30
N ALA A 68 14.39 2.31 1.34
CA ALA A 68 15.24 3.42 1.77
C ALA A 68 16.54 3.56 0.94
N ASP A 69 16.76 2.69 -0.03
CA ASP A 69 17.94 2.65 -0.89
C ASP A 69 17.52 2.60 -2.37
N ASP A 70 17.67 3.71 -3.07
CA ASP A 70 17.32 3.84 -4.49
C ASP A 70 18.05 2.81 -5.36
N SER A 71 19.30 2.44 -5.02
CA SER A 71 20.06 1.46 -5.79
C SER A 71 19.44 0.06 -5.71
N GLN A 72 18.86 -0.30 -4.57
CA GLN A 72 18.11 -1.56 -4.42
C GLN A 72 16.79 -1.53 -5.18
N ILE A 73 16.10 -0.38 -5.19
CA ILE A 73 14.89 -0.20 -6.00
C ILE A 73 15.23 -0.39 -7.48
N GLU A 74 16.26 0.27 -8.00
CA GLU A 74 16.70 0.13 -9.39
C GLU A 74 17.11 -1.31 -9.74
N ALA A 75 17.80 -1.98 -8.81
CA ALA A 75 18.21 -3.39 -8.98
C ALA A 75 17.03 -4.34 -9.14
N VAL A 76 15.89 -4.09 -8.45
CA VAL A 76 14.66 -4.90 -8.63
C VAL A 76 14.20 -4.85 -10.07
N PHE A 77 14.07 -3.67 -10.67
CA PHE A 77 13.59 -3.53 -12.06
C PHE A 77 14.59 -4.07 -13.07
N ALA A 78 15.89 -3.89 -12.83
CA ALA A 78 16.93 -4.49 -13.66
C ALA A 78 16.90 -6.03 -13.61
N ALA A 79 16.63 -6.62 -12.45
CA ALA A 79 16.48 -8.06 -12.30
C ALA A 79 15.16 -8.57 -12.91
N LEU A 80 14.05 -7.86 -12.65
CA LEU A 80 12.73 -8.19 -13.19
C LEU A 80 12.72 -8.17 -14.73
N GLY A 81 13.42 -7.23 -15.35
CA GLY A 81 13.56 -7.12 -16.81
C GLY A 81 14.26 -8.29 -17.48
N LYS A 82 14.94 -9.18 -16.71
CA LYS A 82 15.50 -10.43 -17.22
C LYS A 82 14.44 -11.54 -17.37
N HIS A 83 13.30 -11.38 -16.71
CA HIS A 83 12.20 -12.37 -16.67
C HIS A 83 10.98 -11.91 -17.42
N TRP A 84 10.70 -10.59 -17.41
CA TRP A 84 9.53 -9.98 -18.03
C TRP A 84 9.92 -8.86 -19.00
N ASP A 85 9.33 -8.83 -20.16
CA ASP A 85 9.49 -7.80 -21.19
C ASP A 85 8.69 -6.52 -20.89
N GLY A 86 7.94 -6.50 -19.79
CA GLY A 86 7.17 -5.35 -19.32
C GLY A 86 6.42 -5.66 -18.05
N LEU A 87 5.92 -4.60 -17.40
CA LEU A 87 5.22 -4.63 -16.13
C LEU A 87 3.92 -3.85 -16.22
N ASP A 88 2.82 -4.42 -15.76
CA ASP A 88 1.50 -3.79 -15.83
C ASP A 88 1.12 -3.09 -14.52
N ILE A 89 1.57 -3.64 -13.37
CA ILE A 89 1.11 -3.19 -12.05
C ILE A 89 2.28 -3.11 -11.07
N ILE A 90 2.35 -1.99 -10.33
CA ILE A 90 3.20 -1.85 -9.13
C ILE A 90 2.31 -1.57 -7.94
N VAL A 91 2.39 -2.42 -6.91
CA VAL A 91 1.73 -2.23 -5.62
C VAL A 91 2.76 -1.83 -4.58
N HIS A 92 2.66 -0.61 -4.09
CA HIS A 92 3.44 -0.09 -2.98
C HIS A 92 2.65 -0.26 -1.68
N SER A 93 3.04 -1.23 -0.85
CA SER A 93 2.43 -1.50 0.45
C SER A 93 3.46 -1.37 1.56
N VAL A 94 4.16 -0.24 1.58
CA VAL A 94 5.21 0.06 2.55
C VAL A 94 4.82 1.29 3.36
N GLY A 95 5.20 1.29 4.63
CA GLY A 95 5.07 2.43 5.51
C GLY A 95 5.80 2.15 6.82
N PHE A 96 6.54 3.13 7.30
CA PHE A 96 7.27 3.04 8.56
C PHE A 96 7.47 4.42 9.17
N ALA A 97 7.33 4.49 10.50
CA ALA A 97 7.82 5.57 11.33
C ALA A 97 8.38 4.98 12.63
N PRO A 98 9.41 5.58 13.24
CA PRO A 98 9.88 5.16 14.56
C PRO A 98 8.76 5.23 15.61
N GLY A 99 8.64 4.23 16.47
CA GLY A 99 7.51 4.10 17.40
C GLY A 99 7.39 5.27 18.40
N ASP A 100 8.51 5.84 18.80
CA ASP A 100 8.59 7.03 19.68
C ASP A 100 8.06 8.31 19.00
N GLN A 101 7.91 8.30 17.68
CA GLN A 101 7.34 9.40 16.91
C GLN A 101 5.82 9.29 16.75
N LEU A 102 5.23 8.17 17.13
CA LEU A 102 3.80 7.88 16.98
C LEU A 102 3.02 8.10 18.27
N ASP A 103 3.63 7.82 19.44
CA ASP A 103 2.96 7.89 20.76
C ASP A 103 3.27 9.22 21.46
N GLY A 104 2.23 9.85 22.03
CA GLY A 104 2.34 11.09 22.79
C GLY A 104 1.87 12.33 22.05
N ASP A 105 2.11 13.51 22.63
CA ASP A 105 1.78 14.79 22.04
C ASP A 105 2.61 15.06 20.78
N PHE A 106 1.92 15.38 19.70
CA PHE A 106 2.55 15.55 18.37
C PHE A 106 3.70 16.54 18.37
N THR A 107 3.55 17.69 19.06
CA THR A 107 4.57 18.74 19.06
C THR A 107 5.77 18.37 19.95
N ALA A 108 5.53 17.58 20.99
CA ALA A 108 6.58 17.16 21.93
C ALA A 108 7.45 16.02 21.38
N VAL A 109 6.84 15.07 20.64
CA VAL A 109 7.56 13.85 20.18
C VAL A 109 8.12 13.96 18.79
N THR A 110 7.62 14.88 17.95
CA THR A 110 8.07 14.99 16.55
C THR A 110 9.48 15.54 16.48
N THR A 111 10.38 14.75 15.91
CA THR A 111 11.75 15.15 15.62
C THR A 111 11.98 15.32 14.12
N ARG A 112 12.99 16.13 13.76
CA ARG A 112 13.40 16.27 12.33
C ARG A 112 13.75 14.92 11.71
N GLU A 113 14.47 14.08 12.43
CA GLU A 113 14.89 12.77 11.93
C GLU A 113 13.73 11.79 11.82
N GLY A 114 12.83 11.73 12.82
CA GLY A 114 11.64 10.90 12.75
C GLY A 114 10.71 11.32 11.60
N PHE A 115 10.54 12.63 11.38
CA PHE A 115 9.81 13.17 10.24
C PHE A 115 10.46 12.74 8.92
N ARG A 116 11.79 12.90 8.77
CA ARG A 116 12.54 12.50 7.60
C ARG A 116 12.36 11.01 7.29
N ILE A 117 12.56 10.13 8.26
CA ILE A 117 12.41 8.68 8.11
C ILE A 117 10.99 8.30 7.67
N ALA A 118 9.97 8.88 8.31
CA ALA A 118 8.58 8.58 7.99
C ALA A 118 8.24 8.97 6.54
N HIS A 119 8.67 10.14 6.06
CA HIS A 119 8.40 10.61 4.70
C HIS A 119 9.24 9.85 3.66
N ASP A 120 10.50 9.59 3.95
CA ASP A 120 11.40 8.85 3.08
C ASP A 120 10.83 7.46 2.76
N ILE A 121 10.54 6.68 3.79
CA ILE A 121 10.06 5.30 3.63
C ILE A 121 8.59 5.24 3.19
N SER A 122 7.72 6.14 3.68
CA SER A 122 6.27 5.99 3.50
C SER A 122 5.69 6.83 2.36
N ALA A 123 6.44 7.79 1.82
CA ALA A 123 5.97 8.66 0.73
C ALA A 123 6.95 8.67 -0.45
N TYR A 124 8.24 9.01 -0.23
CA TYR A 124 9.21 9.10 -1.31
C TYR A 124 9.42 7.77 -2.02
N SER A 125 9.46 6.66 -1.30
CA SER A 125 9.69 5.33 -1.88
C SER A 125 8.65 4.95 -2.95
N PHE A 126 7.40 5.46 -2.87
CA PHE A 126 6.40 5.28 -3.92
C PHE A 126 6.79 6.00 -5.20
N ILE A 127 7.33 7.22 -5.08
CA ILE A 127 7.83 8.01 -6.22
C ILE A 127 9.05 7.33 -6.83
N ALA A 128 9.96 6.83 -6.00
CA ALA A 128 11.16 6.11 -6.44
C ALA A 128 10.81 4.83 -7.20
N LEU A 129 9.85 4.03 -6.72
CA LEU A 129 9.35 2.85 -7.42
C LEU A 129 8.68 3.21 -8.75
N ALA A 130 7.89 4.28 -8.79
CA ALA A 130 7.27 4.76 -10.02
C ALA A 130 8.33 5.17 -11.05
N LYS A 131 9.35 5.92 -10.61
CA LYS A 131 10.48 6.34 -11.46
C LYS A 131 11.23 5.14 -12.02
N ALA A 132 11.63 4.21 -11.19
CA ALA A 132 12.42 3.04 -11.60
C ALA A 132 11.62 2.07 -12.50
N GLY A 133 10.30 1.91 -12.26
CA GLY A 133 9.44 1.03 -13.05
C GLY A 133 8.90 1.63 -14.35
N ARG A 134 9.03 2.95 -14.54
CA ARG A 134 8.38 3.70 -15.63
C ARG A 134 8.59 3.09 -17.01
N GLU A 135 9.84 2.77 -17.37
CA GLU A 135 10.15 2.24 -18.70
C GLU A 135 9.54 0.85 -18.94
N MET A 136 9.46 0.00 -17.90
CA MET A 136 8.81 -1.31 -18.01
C MET A 136 7.28 -1.23 -18.15
N MET A 137 6.68 -0.11 -17.70
CA MET A 137 5.23 0.12 -17.74
C MET A 137 4.76 0.87 -18.99
N LYS A 138 5.68 1.48 -19.73
CA LYS A 138 5.39 2.33 -20.87
C LYS A 138 4.62 1.58 -21.97
N GLY A 139 3.50 2.16 -22.40
CA GLY A 139 2.65 1.58 -23.47
C GLY A 139 1.81 0.37 -23.03
N ARG A 140 1.77 0.02 -21.73
CA ARG A 140 1.05 -1.15 -21.22
C ARG A 140 -0.29 -0.83 -20.55
N ASN A 141 -0.72 0.44 -20.54
CA ASN A 141 -1.87 0.90 -19.76
C ASN A 141 -1.72 0.51 -18.27
N GLY A 142 -0.55 0.82 -17.71
CA GLY A 142 -0.12 0.38 -16.40
C GLY A 142 -0.92 0.96 -15.25
N SER A 143 -0.76 0.40 -14.05
CA SER A 143 -1.36 0.90 -12.83
C SER A 143 -0.38 0.88 -11.65
N LEU A 144 -0.28 2.01 -10.97
CA LEU A 144 0.41 2.16 -9.69
C LEU A 144 -0.63 2.25 -8.57
N LEU A 145 -0.45 1.44 -7.54
CA LEU A 145 -1.32 1.42 -6.36
C LEU A 145 -0.51 1.62 -5.09
N THR A 146 -0.98 2.49 -4.21
CA THR A 146 -0.44 2.60 -2.85
C THR A 146 -1.53 2.49 -1.79
N LEU A 147 -1.12 2.40 -0.52
CA LEU A 147 -2.01 2.27 0.62
C LEU A 147 -1.91 3.50 1.52
N SER A 148 -3.05 4.11 1.79
CA SER A 148 -3.21 5.24 2.69
C SER A 148 -4.11 4.87 3.89
N TYR A 149 -4.35 5.86 4.72
CA TYR A 149 -5.23 5.80 5.87
C TYR A 149 -5.84 7.18 6.14
N LEU A 150 -7.06 7.23 6.64
CA LEU A 150 -7.78 8.47 6.95
C LEU A 150 -6.96 9.48 7.78
N GLY A 151 -5.94 9.03 8.50
CA GLY A 151 -4.97 9.89 9.19
C GLY A 151 -4.19 10.85 8.29
N ALA A 152 -4.26 10.72 6.95
CA ALA A 152 -3.76 11.70 6.00
C ALA A 152 -4.59 12.99 5.98
N GLU A 153 -5.88 12.92 6.27
CA GLU A 153 -6.83 14.06 6.22
C GLU A 153 -7.33 14.50 7.60
N ARG A 154 -7.40 13.56 8.56
CA ARG A 154 -7.93 13.80 9.89
C ARG A 154 -6.94 13.37 10.96
N THR A 155 -6.90 14.09 12.06
CA THR A 155 -6.05 13.70 13.19
C THR A 155 -6.52 12.38 13.79
N MET A 156 -5.57 11.44 13.90
CA MET A 156 -5.80 10.13 14.51
C MET A 156 -4.87 9.96 15.72
N PRO A 157 -5.37 9.46 16.85
CA PRO A 157 -4.54 9.19 18.02
C PRO A 157 -3.39 8.25 17.69
N ASN A 158 -2.19 8.55 18.20
CA ASN A 158 -0.97 7.73 18.05
C ASN A 158 -0.56 7.50 16.57
N TYR A 159 -0.84 8.46 15.71
CA TYR A 159 -0.48 8.40 14.29
C TYR A 159 0.52 9.48 13.86
N ASN A 160 0.50 10.64 14.49
CA ASN A 160 1.48 11.74 14.44
C ASN A 160 2.18 11.91 13.07
N VAL A 161 3.51 11.71 13.01
CA VAL A 161 4.29 11.91 11.78
C VAL A 161 3.84 11.01 10.62
N MET A 162 3.24 9.85 10.91
CA MET A 162 2.71 8.97 9.87
C MET A 162 1.51 9.61 9.15
N GLY A 163 0.67 10.36 9.85
CA GLY A 163 -0.42 11.12 9.22
C GLY A 163 0.10 12.10 8.18
N MET A 164 1.15 12.83 8.51
CA MET A 164 1.80 13.76 7.56
C MET A 164 2.46 13.02 6.39
N ALA A 165 3.13 11.90 6.64
CA ALA A 165 3.71 11.08 5.59
C ALA A 165 2.64 10.53 4.64
N LYS A 166 1.47 10.12 5.17
CA LYS A 166 0.34 9.67 4.34
C LYS A 166 -0.30 10.82 3.55
N ALA A 167 -0.39 12.02 4.10
CA ALA A 167 -0.82 13.21 3.36
C ALA A 167 0.13 13.51 2.17
N SER A 168 1.44 13.44 2.41
CA SER A 168 2.46 13.54 1.35
C SER A 168 2.31 12.45 0.29
N LEU A 169 2.05 11.19 0.72
CA LEU A 169 1.83 10.06 -0.18
C LEU A 169 0.62 10.28 -1.08
N GLU A 170 -0.51 10.75 -0.52
CA GLU A 170 -1.73 11.05 -1.29
C GLU A 170 -1.54 12.22 -2.27
N ALA A 171 -0.77 13.24 -1.88
CA ALA A 171 -0.34 14.26 -2.83
C ALA A 171 0.51 13.63 -3.94
N GLY A 172 1.46 12.73 -3.60
CA GLY A 172 2.26 11.97 -4.55
C GLY A 172 1.44 11.18 -5.56
N VAL A 173 0.33 10.56 -5.13
CA VAL A 173 -0.62 9.87 -6.04
C VAL A 173 -1.13 10.81 -7.13
N ARG A 174 -1.57 12.02 -6.76
CA ARG A 174 -2.10 13.02 -7.71
C ARG A 174 -1.02 13.54 -8.66
N TYR A 175 0.17 13.85 -8.15
CA TYR A 175 1.29 14.32 -8.97
C TYR A 175 1.80 13.23 -9.94
N LEU A 176 1.90 11.97 -9.49
CA LEU A 176 2.27 10.86 -10.35
C LEU A 176 1.19 10.56 -11.41
N ALA A 177 -0.10 10.66 -11.07
CA ALA A 177 -1.19 10.53 -12.02
C ALA A 177 -1.09 11.57 -13.14
N GLY A 178 -0.82 12.83 -12.79
CA GLY A 178 -0.59 13.90 -13.77
C GLY A 178 0.67 13.68 -14.62
N SER A 179 1.75 13.17 -14.02
CA SER A 179 3.02 12.94 -14.73
C SER A 179 3.00 11.75 -15.68
N LEU A 180 2.31 10.65 -15.30
CA LEU A 180 2.35 9.37 -16.01
C LEU A 180 1.11 9.11 -16.88
N GLY A 181 0.05 9.91 -16.70
CA GLY A 181 -1.22 9.71 -17.38
C GLY A 181 -1.12 9.77 -18.91
N ALA A 182 -0.31 10.68 -19.46
CA ALA A 182 -0.08 10.77 -20.90
C ALA A 182 0.60 9.52 -21.50
N GLU A 183 1.26 8.71 -20.66
CA GLU A 183 1.87 7.43 -21.04
C GLU A 183 0.91 6.24 -20.87
N GLY A 184 -0.34 6.50 -20.45
CA GLY A 184 -1.35 5.48 -20.17
C GLY A 184 -1.26 4.85 -18.77
N THR A 185 -0.36 5.32 -17.89
CA THR A 185 -0.23 4.76 -16.55
C THR A 185 -1.14 5.50 -15.56
N ARG A 186 -2.04 4.77 -14.90
CA ARG A 186 -2.93 5.27 -13.84
C ARG A 186 -2.27 5.13 -12.47
N VAL A 187 -2.58 6.04 -11.56
CA VAL A 187 -2.00 6.04 -10.21
C VAL A 187 -3.11 6.30 -9.21
N ASN A 188 -3.33 5.37 -8.28
CA ASN A 188 -4.40 5.46 -7.29
C ASN A 188 -3.92 4.97 -5.92
N ALA A 189 -4.69 5.27 -4.89
CA ALA A 189 -4.50 4.72 -3.55
C ALA A 189 -5.78 4.09 -3.01
N VAL A 190 -5.64 3.12 -2.11
CA VAL A 190 -6.71 2.68 -1.21
C VAL A 190 -6.43 3.25 0.18
N SER A 191 -7.35 4.05 0.70
CA SER A 191 -7.39 4.46 2.10
C SER A 191 -8.18 3.41 2.88
N ALA A 192 -7.47 2.48 3.52
CA ALA A 192 -8.07 1.35 4.21
C ALA A 192 -8.50 1.71 5.64
N GLY A 193 -9.61 1.17 6.11
CA GLY A 193 -9.96 1.18 7.53
C GLY A 193 -8.93 0.41 8.37
N PRO A 194 -8.98 0.52 9.70
CA PRO A 194 -8.01 -0.14 10.56
C PRO A 194 -8.14 -1.67 10.49
N ILE A 195 -7.02 -2.33 10.17
CA ILE A 195 -6.90 -3.79 10.06
C ILE A 195 -5.74 -4.26 10.95
N ARG A 196 -5.88 -5.42 11.60
CA ARG A 196 -4.81 -6.03 12.39
C ARG A 196 -3.68 -6.52 11.49
N THR A 197 -2.69 -5.67 11.27
CA THR A 197 -1.47 -5.99 10.54
C THR A 197 -0.25 -5.96 11.48
N LEU A 198 0.91 -6.46 11.03
CA LEU A 198 2.16 -6.30 11.79
C LEU A 198 2.52 -4.81 11.95
N ALA A 199 2.31 -3.98 10.94
CA ALA A 199 2.53 -2.54 11.02
C ALA A 199 1.63 -1.90 12.09
N ALA A 200 0.35 -2.26 12.12
CA ALA A 200 -0.61 -1.74 13.09
C ALA A 200 -0.34 -2.22 14.53
N SER A 201 0.37 -3.33 14.73
CA SER A 201 0.71 -3.84 16.07
C SER A 201 1.65 -2.89 16.86
N GLY A 202 2.38 -2.02 16.17
CA GLY A 202 3.22 -0.97 16.78
C GLY A 202 2.43 0.26 17.27
N ILE A 203 1.14 0.39 16.93
CA ILE A 203 0.30 1.51 17.35
C ILE A 203 -0.25 1.23 18.76
N LYS A 204 0.04 2.11 19.69
CA LYS A 204 -0.49 2.02 21.07
C LYS A 204 -2.03 2.06 21.06
N SER A 205 -2.64 1.22 21.89
CA SER A 205 -4.10 1.14 22.03
C SER A 205 -4.86 0.71 20.76
N PHE A 206 -4.21 0.06 19.79
CA PHE A 206 -4.82 -0.33 18.52
C PHE A 206 -6.12 -1.14 18.68
N ARG A 207 -6.21 -2.01 19.72
CA ARG A 207 -7.45 -2.76 20.01
C ARG A 207 -8.63 -1.85 20.35
N LYS A 208 -8.39 -0.78 21.11
CA LYS A 208 -9.42 0.21 21.45
C LYS A 208 -9.85 1.00 20.22
N MET A 209 -8.89 1.31 19.34
CA MET A 209 -9.18 1.97 18.08
C MET A 209 -10.04 1.10 17.15
N LEU A 210 -9.77 -0.20 17.04
CA LEU A 210 -10.62 -1.14 16.29
C LEU A 210 -12.05 -1.19 16.83
N ALA A 211 -12.24 -1.29 18.15
CA ALA A 211 -13.55 -1.32 18.77
C ALA A 211 -14.32 0.01 18.59
N ALA A 212 -13.62 1.14 18.68
CA ALA A 212 -14.22 2.45 18.43
C ALA A 212 -14.64 2.61 16.95
N ASN A 213 -13.76 2.19 16.03
CA ASN A 213 -14.05 2.22 14.59
C ASN A 213 -15.27 1.37 14.25
N GLU A 214 -15.35 0.15 14.77
CA GLU A 214 -16.48 -0.76 14.56
C GLU A 214 -17.82 -0.16 14.98
N ARG A 215 -17.86 0.55 16.12
CA ARG A 215 -19.08 1.23 16.58
C ARG A 215 -19.45 2.44 15.74
N GLN A 216 -18.46 3.13 15.15
CA GLN A 216 -18.69 4.38 14.42
C GLN A 216 -18.94 4.17 12.93
N THR A 217 -18.43 3.08 12.34
CA THR A 217 -18.63 2.82 10.90
C THR A 217 -20.10 2.57 10.58
N PRO A 218 -20.63 3.09 9.47
CA PRO A 218 -21.96 2.75 8.97
C PRO A 218 -22.21 1.25 8.85
N LEU A 219 -21.22 0.47 8.40
CA LEU A 219 -21.34 -0.99 8.29
C LEU A 219 -21.25 -1.75 9.64
N ARG A 220 -21.01 -1.05 10.77
CA ARG A 220 -20.91 -1.63 12.12
C ARG A 220 -19.89 -2.75 12.24
N ARG A 221 -18.87 -2.74 11.46
CA ARG A 221 -17.75 -3.67 11.50
C ARG A 221 -16.48 -3.04 10.90
N ASN A 222 -15.35 -3.57 11.27
CA ASN A 222 -14.11 -3.26 10.58
C ASN A 222 -14.06 -3.98 9.22
N VAL A 223 -13.32 -3.41 8.29
CA VAL A 223 -13.06 -4.04 6.99
C VAL A 223 -12.02 -5.15 7.10
N THR A 224 -12.01 -6.03 6.12
CA THR A 224 -11.09 -7.16 6.05
C THR A 224 -9.95 -6.91 5.06
N ILE A 225 -8.87 -7.67 5.19
CA ILE A 225 -7.76 -7.68 4.22
C ILE A 225 -8.25 -8.04 2.82
N GLU A 226 -9.22 -8.95 2.73
CA GLU A 226 -9.80 -9.38 1.46
C GLU A 226 -10.59 -8.27 0.78
N GLU A 227 -11.40 -7.50 1.52
CA GLU A 227 -12.16 -6.37 0.96
C GLU A 227 -11.23 -5.29 0.40
N VAL A 228 -10.15 -4.97 1.12
CA VAL A 228 -9.12 -4.05 0.64
C VAL A 228 -8.37 -4.63 -0.55
N GLY A 229 -8.09 -5.94 -0.53
CA GLY A 229 -7.47 -6.66 -1.63
C GLY A 229 -8.30 -6.60 -2.92
N ASN A 230 -9.61 -6.83 -2.81
CA ASN A 230 -10.54 -6.76 -3.94
C ASN A 230 -10.59 -5.35 -4.56
N ALA A 231 -10.66 -4.31 -3.73
CA ALA A 231 -10.62 -2.93 -4.19
C ALA A 231 -9.30 -2.58 -4.88
N GLY A 232 -8.16 -3.04 -4.33
CA GLY A 232 -6.85 -2.86 -4.94
C GLY A 232 -6.73 -3.56 -6.29
N ALA A 233 -7.20 -4.80 -6.41
CA ALA A 233 -7.21 -5.54 -7.67
C ALA A 233 -8.11 -4.86 -8.72
N PHE A 234 -9.29 -4.36 -8.31
CA PHE A 234 -10.18 -3.57 -9.17
C PHE A 234 -9.48 -2.31 -9.70
N LEU A 235 -8.89 -1.49 -8.83
CA LEU A 235 -8.20 -0.25 -9.24
C LEU A 235 -7.02 -0.51 -10.20
N CYS A 236 -6.38 -1.68 -10.10
CA CYS A 236 -5.29 -2.08 -10.99
C CYS A 236 -5.76 -2.71 -12.30
N SER A 237 -7.04 -3.01 -12.45
CA SER A 237 -7.61 -3.64 -13.66
C SER A 237 -8.08 -2.62 -14.70
N ASP A 238 -8.37 -3.12 -15.90
CA ASP A 238 -8.95 -2.32 -16.97
C ASP A 238 -10.40 -1.89 -16.68
N LEU A 239 -11.06 -2.52 -15.68
CA LEU A 239 -12.38 -2.08 -15.18
C LEU A 239 -12.32 -0.68 -14.54
N ALA A 240 -11.15 -0.26 -14.07
CA ALA A 240 -10.88 1.06 -13.51
C ALA A 240 -10.16 2.00 -14.49
N SER A 241 -10.26 1.77 -15.79
CA SER A 241 -9.52 2.53 -16.83
C SER A 241 -9.76 4.03 -16.82
N GLY A 242 -10.90 4.50 -16.32
CA GLY A 242 -11.23 5.92 -16.14
C GLY A 242 -10.83 6.51 -14.79
N ILE A 243 -10.16 5.75 -13.90
CA ILE A 243 -9.83 6.19 -12.53
C ILE A 243 -8.32 6.41 -12.40
N SER A 244 -7.89 7.65 -12.15
CA SER A 244 -6.50 8.01 -11.88
C SER A 244 -6.42 9.24 -10.98
N GLY A 245 -5.51 9.25 -10.02
CA GLY A 245 -5.36 10.28 -9.00
C GLY A 245 -6.32 10.13 -7.81
N GLU A 246 -7.04 8.99 -7.72
CA GLU A 246 -8.08 8.73 -6.73
C GLU A 246 -7.52 8.13 -5.44
N ILE A 247 -8.13 8.52 -4.33
CA ILE A 247 -7.93 7.93 -3.02
C ILE A 247 -9.24 7.22 -2.64
N LEU A 248 -9.33 5.94 -2.96
CA LEU A 248 -10.54 5.16 -2.71
C LEU A 248 -10.62 4.69 -1.25
N TYR A 249 -11.66 5.11 -0.55
CA TYR A 249 -11.91 4.66 0.83
C TYR A 249 -12.51 3.25 0.86
N VAL A 250 -11.84 2.38 1.61
CA VAL A 250 -12.32 1.02 1.95
C VAL A 250 -12.25 0.89 3.47
N ASP A 251 -13.21 1.48 4.16
CA ASP A 251 -13.19 1.70 5.61
C ASP A 251 -14.56 1.47 6.30
N GLY A 252 -15.49 0.83 5.60
CA GLY A 252 -16.84 0.60 6.11
C GLY A 252 -17.71 1.87 6.17
N GLY A 253 -17.28 2.95 5.50
CA GLY A 253 -17.94 4.26 5.49
C GLY A 253 -17.51 5.16 6.65
N PHE A 254 -16.47 4.79 7.42
CA PHE A 254 -15.99 5.59 8.56
C PHE A 254 -15.63 7.02 8.16
N ASN A 255 -15.00 7.22 7.01
CA ASN A 255 -14.58 8.55 6.53
C ASN A 255 -15.75 9.54 6.39
N THR A 256 -16.98 9.06 6.16
CA THR A 256 -18.18 9.88 5.97
C THR A 256 -18.90 10.21 7.28
N THR A 257 -18.52 9.57 8.39
CA THR A 257 -19.22 9.65 9.67
C THR A 257 -18.64 10.77 10.52
N ALA A 258 -19.46 11.74 10.89
CA ALA A 258 -19.08 12.79 11.84
C ALA A 258 -19.24 12.35 13.30
N MET A 259 -20.24 11.51 13.59
CA MET A 259 -20.57 11.01 14.93
C MET A 259 -21.08 9.57 14.81
N GLY A 260 -20.68 8.70 15.72
CA GLY A 260 -21.24 7.37 15.88
C GLY A 260 -22.65 7.39 16.48
N PRO A 261 -23.30 6.22 16.64
CA PRO A 261 -24.58 6.14 17.33
C PRO A 261 -24.41 6.68 18.75
N LEU A 262 -25.40 7.43 19.20
CA LEU A 262 -25.55 7.74 20.61
C LEU A 262 -26.01 6.44 21.26
N ASP A 263 -25.28 5.98 22.30
CA ASP A 263 -25.71 4.85 23.08
C ASP A 263 -27.09 5.22 23.67
N ASP A 264 -28.12 4.44 23.41
CA ASP A 264 -29.39 4.56 24.10
C ASP A 264 -29.12 4.20 25.58
N ASP A 265 -29.34 5.15 26.51
CA ASP A 265 -29.22 4.99 27.97
C ASP A 265 -30.13 3.86 28.48
#